data_dffbd187b8b959224e6a1ad53f58b1d1
#
_entry.id   dffbd187b8b959224e6a1ad53f58b1d1
#
_cell.length_a   1.000
_cell.length_b   1.000
_cell.length_c   1.000
_cell.angle_alpha   90.00
_cell.angle_beta   90.00
_cell.angle_gamma   90.00
#
_symmetry.space_group_name_H-M   'P 1'
#
loop_
_entity.id
_entity.type
_entity.pdbx_description
1 polymer ?
#
loop_
_entity_poly.entity_id
_entity_poly.type
_entity_poly.pdbx_seq_one_letter_code
_entity_poly.pdbx_strand_id
1 'polypeptide(L)'
;MDALKDLLTTEDVMKLSLYPEILGGFAHELAQPLNAVNLACEVMRIKIEKSDLSETEKDFFNVRLQGVKSQVSKASGLIDQFRSFLSDRPNNTESTDIETAVDFVIGLTGQQFSARGINLSISRSPERVMVSWPRHIVEIVIAQCLIYARNRLETLKRCAESSGNSVSCNVNVSVGQSEASNFVEMTWQEYPEASNLDSSNREIQPIGIISTRETVMNLGGNLTIDSGLLSLIINK
;
A
#
# COMPACT_ATOMS: atom_id res chain seq x y z
N MET A 1 -1.32 22.19 22.75
CA MET A 1 -1.73 20.77 22.68
C MET A 1 -3.23 20.59 22.67
N ASP A 2 -4.02 21.61 23.01
CA ASP A 2 -5.48 21.53 23.05
C ASP A 2 -6.19 21.91 21.73
N ALA A 3 -5.55 22.68 20.87
CA ALA A 3 -6.15 23.15 19.60
C ALA A 3 -6.38 22.06 18.54
N LEU A 4 -5.69 20.90 18.62
CA LEU A 4 -5.86 19.78 17.69
C LEU A 4 -6.95 18.78 18.14
N LYS A 5 -7.24 18.74 19.45
CA LYS A 5 -8.38 17.96 19.97
C LYS A 5 -9.72 18.57 19.56
N ASP A 6 -9.74 19.89 19.28
CA ASP A 6 -10.96 20.60 18.87
C ASP A 6 -11.23 20.50 17.36
N LEU A 7 -10.25 20.06 16.54
CA LEU A 7 -10.39 19.93 15.07
C LEU A 7 -10.88 18.54 14.63
N LEU A 8 -10.63 17.49 15.42
CA LEU A 8 -11.26 16.19 15.23
C LEU A 8 -12.47 16.14 16.14
N THR A 9 -13.64 16.24 15.55
CA THR A 9 -14.87 16.04 16.32
C THR A 9 -14.89 14.62 16.88
N THR A 10 -15.56 14.40 18.01
CA THR A 10 -15.79 13.06 18.58
C THR A 10 -16.35 12.10 17.51
N GLU A 11 -17.06 12.64 16.52
CA GLU A 11 -17.60 11.92 15.36
C GLU A 11 -16.51 11.45 14.39
N ASP A 12 -15.47 12.24 14.14
CA ASP A 12 -14.34 11.84 13.27
C ASP A 12 -13.49 10.75 13.93
N VAL A 13 -13.27 10.84 15.23
CA VAL A 13 -12.58 9.80 16.00
C VAL A 13 -13.41 8.51 16.04
N MET A 14 -14.73 8.60 16.21
CA MET A 14 -15.62 7.44 16.14
C MET A 14 -15.64 6.82 14.74
N LYS A 15 -15.70 7.61 13.68
CA LYS A 15 -15.61 7.11 12.31
C LYS A 15 -14.30 6.39 12.07
N LEU A 16 -13.17 6.95 12.50
CA LEU A 16 -11.85 6.32 12.37
C LEU A 16 -11.74 5.01 13.19
N SER A 17 -12.39 4.93 14.34
CA SER A 17 -12.40 3.70 15.16
C SER A 17 -13.35 2.60 14.63
N LEU A 18 -14.42 2.98 13.90
CA LEU A 18 -15.36 2.04 13.29
C LEU A 18 -14.83 1.44 11.98
N TYR A 19 -13.93 2.13 11.26
CA TYR A 19 -13.38 1.63 10.00
C TYR A 19 -12.71 0.25 10.12
N PRO A 20 -11.86 -0.04 11.12
CA PRO A 20 -11.25 -1.37 11.25
C PRO A 20 -12.28 -2.48 11.44
N GLU A 21 -13.34 -2.23 12.23
CA GLU A 21 -14.38 -3.22 12.51
C GLU A 21 -15.26 -3.50 11.27
N ILE A 22 -15.71 -2.44 10.58
CA ILE A 22 -16.50 -2.55 9.34
C ILE A 22 -15.69 -3.22 8.24
N LEU A 23 -14.44 -2.80 8.05
CA LEU A 23 -13.56 -3.35 7.03
C LEU A 23 -13.10 -4.78 7.35
N GLY A 24 -12.93 -5.11 8.64
CA GLY A 24 -12.67 -6.47 9.09
C GLY A 24 -13.84 -7.41 8.81
N GLY A 25 -15.07 -6.96 9.05
CA GLY A 25 -16.31 -7.68 8.69
C GLY A 25 -16.43 -7.87 7.18
N PHE A 26 -16.20 -6.82 6.40
CA PHE A 26 -16.20 -6.88 4.94
C PHE A 26 -15.15 -7.86 4.37
N ALA A 27 -13.95 -7.87 4.92
CA ALA A 27 -12.92 -8.82 4.54
C ALA A 27 -13.33 -10.27 4.83
N HIS A 28 -14.05 -10.52 5.94
CA HIS A 28 -14.59 -11.83 6.26
C HIS A 28 -15.68 -12.26 5.26
N GLU A 29 -16.60 -11.36 4.93
CA GLU A 29 -17.66 -11.61 3.94
C GLU A 29 -17.10 -11.84 2.53
N LEU A 30 -16.00 -11.22 2.14
CA LEU A 30 -15.31 -11.49 0.88
C LEU A 30 -14.59 -12.85 0.85
N ALA A 31 -14.08 -13.31 1.98
CA ALA A 31 -13.41 -14.62 2.04
C ALA A 31 -14.39 -15.79 1.81
N GLN A 32 -15.66 -15.64 2.20
CA GLN A 32 -16.68 -16.69 2.04
C GLN A 32 -16.94 -17.07 0.56
N PRO A 33 -17.25 -16.13 -0.37
CA PRO A 33 -17.47 -16.50 -1.78
C PRO A 33 -16.20 -17.02 -2.45
N LEU A 34 -15.01 -16.56 -2.04
CA LEU A 34 -13.75 -17.10 -2.58
C LEU A 34 -13.55 -18.56 -2.17
N ASN A 35 -13.88 -18.93 -0.94
CA ASN A 35 -13.86 -20.31 -0.49
C ASN A 35 -14.88 -21.18 -1.25
N ALA A 36 -16.08 -20.64 -1.54
CA ALA A 36 -17.08 -21.33 -2.34
C ALA A 36 -16.59 -21.59 -3.78
N VAL A 37 -15.94 -20.61 -4.42
CA VAL A 37 -15.33 -20.77 -5.76
C VAL A 37 -14.23 -21.83 -5.72
N ASN A 38 -13.36 -21.82 -4.71
CA ASN A 38 -12.30 -22.80 -4.56
C ASN A 38 -12.86 -24.23 -4.44
N LEU A 39 -13.89 -24.40 -3.62
CA LEU A 39 -14.59 -25.70 -3.47
C LEU A 39 -15.24 -26.14 -4.78
N ALA A 40 -15.89 -25.23 -5.51
CA ALA A 40 -16.49 -25.53 -6.81
C ALA A 40 -15.44 -26.00 -7.82
N CYS A 41 -14.27 -25.38 -7.85
CA CYS A 41 -13.15 -25.80 -8.69
C CYS A 41 -12.68 -27.23 -8.35
N GLU A 42 -12.60 -27.59 -7.07
CA GLU A 42 -12.25 -28.96 -6.66
C GLU A 42 -13.31 -29.99 -7.09
N VAL A 43 -14.58 -29.67 -6.91
CA VAL A 43 -15.67 -30.53 -7.38
C VAL A 43 -15.64 -30.73 -8.90
N MET A 44 -15.38 -29.66 -9.65
CA MET A 44 -15.22 -29.71 -11.12
C MET A 44 -14.03 -30.59 -11.52
N ARG A 45 -12.87 -30.43 -10.86
CA ARG A 45 -11.67 -31.23 -11.11
C ARG A 45 -11.97 -32.74 -10.95
N ILE A 46 -12.61 -33.12 -9.83
CA ILE A 46 -12.99 -34.50 -9.57
C ILE A 46 -13.96 -35.05 -10.64
N LYS A 47 -14.91 -34.22 -11.10
CA LYS A 47 -15.85 -34.64 -12.17
C LYS A 47 -15.15 -34.79 -13.51
N ILE A 48 -14.23 -33.94 -13.86
CA ILE A 48 -13.45 -34.04 -15.09
C ILE A 48 -12.60 -35.30 -15.09
N GLU A 49 -11.91 -35.59 -14.00
CA GLU A 49 -11.11 -36.83 -13.87
C GLU A 49 -11.94 -38.12 -14.05
N LYS A 50 -13.19 -38.10 -13.58
CA LYS A 50 -14.14 -39.26 -13.70
C LYS A 50 -14.96 -39.25 -14.98
N SER A 51 -14.78 -38.31 -15.86
CA SER A 51 -15.51 -38.20 -17.13
C SER A 51 -14.83 -38.99 -18.24
N ASP A 52 -15.59 -39.29 -19.30
CA ASP A 52 -15.12 -39.96 -20.52
C ASP A 52 -14.40 -39.00 -21.50
N LEU A 53 -13.97 -37.81 -21.04
CA LEU A 53 -13.19 -36.87 -21.81
C LEU A 53 -11.82 -37.47 -22.18
N SER A 54 -11.31 -37.10 -23.34
CA SER A 54 -9.92 -37.40 -23.73
C SER A 54 -8.92 -36.74 -22.80
N GLU A 55 -7.71 -37.27 -22.68
CA GLU A 55 -6.67 -36.69 -21.82
C GLU A 55 -6.36 -35.24 -22.21
N THR A 56 -6.36 -34.90 -23.50
CA THR A 56 -6.15 -33.53 -23.99
C THR A 56 -7.25 -32.58 -23.50
N GLU A 57 -8.51 -33.02 -23.46
CA GLU A 57 -9.63 -32.22 -22.95
C GLU A 57 -9.53 -32.06 -21.42
N LYS A 58 -9.19 -33.14 -20.69
CA LYS A 58 -8.96 -33.08 -19.26
C LYS A 58 -7.85 -32.08 -18.91
N ASP A 59 -6.73 -32.13 -19.61
CA ASP A 59 -5.62 -31.19 -19.43
C ASP A 59 -6.05 -29.75 -19.68
N PHE A 60 -6.81 -29.50 -20.76
CA PHE A 60 -7.33 -28.17 -21.06
C PHE A 60 -8.18 -27.60 -19.91
N PHE A 61 -9.07 -28.40 -19.33
CA PHE A 61 -9.90 -27.96 -18.20
C PHE A 61 -9.09 -27.81 -16.91
N ASN A 62 -8.18 -28.72 -16.63
CA ASN A 62 -7.33 -28.67 -15.44
C ASN A 62 -6.45 -27.42 -15.41
N VAL A 63 -5.85 -27.03 -16.54
CA VAL A 63 -5.06 -25.78 -16.66
C VAL A 63 -5.93 -24.57 -16.33
N ARG A 64 -7.16 -24.51 -16.81
CA ARG A 64 -8.07 -23.38 -16.54
C ARG A 64 -8.54 -23.34 -15.09
N LEU A 65 -8.89 -24.49 -14.51
CA LEU A 65 -9.25 -24.59 -13.09
C LEU A 65 -8.08 -24.17 -12.19
N GLN A 66 -6.86 -24.59 -12.55
CA GLN A 66 -5.65 -24.16 -11.83
C GLN A 66 -5.46 -22.64 -11.92
N GLY A 67 -5.74 -22.03 -13.07
CA GLY A 67 -5.75 -20.59 -13.25
C GLY A 67 -6.73 -19.88 -12.31
N VAL A 68 -7.97 -20.38 -12.23
CA VAL A 68 -9.00 -19.84 -11.33
C VAL A 68 -8.57 -19.98 -9.86
N LYS A 69 -8.10 -21.17 -9.44
CA LYS A 69 -7.59 -21.40 -8.07
C LYS A 69 -6.45 -20.45 -7.72
N SER A 70 -5.53 -20.22 -8.63
CA SER A 70 -4.43 -19.28 -8.43
C SER A 70 -4.94 -17.86 -8.17
N GLN A 71 -5.94 -17.38 -8.90
CA GLN A 71 -6.53 -16.06 -8.67
C GLN A 71 -7.31 -15.98 -7.36
N VAL A 72 -8.05 -17.02 -7.01
CA VAL A 72 -8.74 -17.11 -5.72
C VAL A 72 -7.75 -17.08 -4.56
N SER A 73 -6.66 -17.84 -4.64
CA SER A 73 -5.60 -17.84 -3.62
C SER A 73 -4.95 -16.46 -3.46
N LYS A 74 -4.69 -15.76 -4.57
CA LYS A 74 -4.18 -14.38 -4.53
C LYS A 74 -5.16 -13.43 -3.85
N ALA A 75 -6.44 -13.50 -4.19
CA ALA A 75 -7.48 -12.66 -3.59
C ALA A 75 -7.62 -12.94 -2.08
N SER A 76 -7.61 -14.21 -1.67
CA SER A 76 -7.63 -14.59 -0.25
C SER A 76 -6.41 -14.04 0.49
N GLY A 77 -5.21 -14.16 -0.09
CA GLY A 77 -3.99 -13.61 0.50
C GLY A 77 -4.05 -12.09 0.70
N LEU A 78 -4.62 -11.34 -0.26
CA LEU A 78 -4.83 -9.90 -0.12
C LEU A 78 -5.82 -9.57 1.00
N ILE A 79 -6.90 -10.34 1.13
CA ILE A 79 -7.87 -10.17 2.22
C ILE A 79 -7.21 -10.42 3.58
N ASP A 80 -6.40 -11.46 3.71
CA ASP A 80 -5.71 -11.78 4.96
C ASP A 80 -4.67 -10.70 5.32
N GLN A 81 -3.94 -10.17 4.34
CA GLN A 81 -3.05 -9.02 4.52
C GLN A 81 -3.83 -7.79 4.99
N PHE A 82 -4.97 -7.52 4.36
CA PHE A 82 -5.82 -6.39 4.73
C PHE A 82 -6.40 -6.53 6.14
N ARG A 83 -6.87 -7.71 6.52
CA ARG A 83 -7.30 -8.01 7.89
C ARG A 83 -6.17 -7.83 8.90
N SER A 84 -4.98 -8.27 8.56
CA SER A 84 -3.79 -8.08 9.39
C SER A 84 -3.43 -6.61 9.58
N PHE A 85 -3.62 -5.79 8.54
CA PHE A 85 -3.42 -4.33 8.59
C PHE A 85 -4.45 -3.63 9.50
N LEU A 86 -5.70 -4.10 9.48
CA LEU A 86 -6.80 -3.50 10.27
C LEU A 86 -6.86 -4.03 11.71
N SER A 87 -6.28 -5.20 11.99
CA SER A 87 -6.36 -5.76 13.34
C SER A 87 -5.50 -4.95 14.30
N ASP A 88 -6.12 -4.46 15.37
CA ASP A 88 -5.42 -3.95 16.55
C ASP A 88 -4.53 -5.06 17.11
N ARG A 89 -3.27 -5.08 16.69
CA ARG A 89 -2.29 -5.93 17.34
C ARG A 89 -1.97 -5.30 18.68
N PRO A 90 -2.03 -6.06 19.78
CA PRO A 90 -1.60 -5.54 21.06
C PRO A 90 -0.19 -4.97 20.90
N ASN A 91 0.02 -3.78 21.47
CA ASN A 91 1.23 -2.94 21.40
C ASN A 91 2.51 -3.60 21.95
N ASN A 92 2.73 -4.89 21.73
CA ASN A 92 3.82 -5.67 22.32
C ASN A 92 5.07 -5.80 21.44
N THR A 93 5.24 -4.98 20.42
CA THR A 93 6.52 -4.93 19.73
C THR A 93 7.30 -3.70 20.20
N GLU A 94 8.31 -3.92 20.99
CA GLU A 94 9.27 -2.89 21.43
C GLU A 94 9.99 -2.24 20.24
N SER A 95 9.98 -2.89 19.07
CA SER A 95 10.59 -2.37 17.85
C SER A 95 9.96 -2.96 16.58
N THR A 96 9.94 -2.17 15.50
CA THR A 96 9.43 -2.54 14.18
C THR A 96 10.56 -2.58 13.16
N ASP A 97 10.64 -3.64 12.38
CA ASP A 97 11.50 -3.75 11.20
C ASP A 97 10.82 -2.98 10.03
N ILE A 98 11.44 -1.88 9.63
CA ILE A 98 10.89 -1.01 8.57
C ILE A 98 10.80 -1.75 7.23
N GLU A 99 11.77 -2.59 6.87
CA GLU A 99 11.74 -3.30 5.60
C GLU A 99 10.55 -4.27 5.53
N THR A 100 10.28 -4.98 6.63
CA THR A 100 9.10 -5.84 6.73
C THR A 100 7.80 -5.03 6.59
N ALA A 101 7.73 -3.84 7.16
CA ALA A 101 6.57 -2.96 7.02
C ALA A 101 6.42 -2.43 5.58
N VAL A 102 7.52 -2.04 4.93
CA VAL A 102 7.53 -1.62 3.51
C VAL A 102 7.06 -2.76 2.61
N ASP A 103 7.59 -3.96 2.76
CA ASP A 103 7.20 -5.13 1.97
C ASP A 103 5.70 -5.44 2.11
N PHE A 104 5.21 -5.38 3.33
CA PHE A 104 3.79 -5.59 3.63
C PHE A 104 2.92 -4.55 2.90
N VAL A 105 3.24 -3.27 3.02
CA VAL A 105 2.45 -2.19 2.39
C VAL A 105 2.55 -2.25 0.86
N ILE A 106 3.71 -2.58 0.30
CA ILE A 106 3.87 -2.76 -1.14
C ILE A 106 3.07 -3.98 -1.63
N GLY A 107 2.98 -5.04 -0.85
CA GLY A 107 2.10 -6.18 -1.14
C GLY A 107 0.63 -5.77 -1.30
N LEU A 108 0.16 -4.84 -0.46
CA LEU A 108 -1.21 -4.30 -0.51
C LEU A 108 -1.44 -3.31 -1.65
N THR A 109 -0.45 -2.47 -1.95
CA THR A 109 -0.64 -1.30 -2.83
C THR A 109 0.00 -1.47 -4.21
N GLY A 110 0.97 -2.35 -4.38
CA GLY A 110 1.80 -2.48 -5.59
C GLY A 110 1.01 -2.73 -6.86
N GLN A 111 -0.07 -3.53 -6.80
CA GLN A 111 -0.96 -3.75 -7.95
C GLN A 111 -1.62 -2.44 -8.43
N GLN A 112 -1.88 -1.50 -7.53
CA GLN A 112 -2.47 -0.21 -7.89
C GLN A 112 -1.48 0.68 -8.66
N PHE A 113 -0.17 0.55 -8.42
CA PHE A 113 0.89 1.21 -9.18
C PHE A 113 0.98 0.61 -10.58
N SER A 114 1.08 -0.71 -10.68
CA SER A 114 1.15 -1.42 -11.96
C SER A 114 -0.07 -1.16 -12.84
N ALA A 115 -1.28 -1.13 -12.27
CA ALA A 115 -2.52 -0.83 -12.99
C ALA A 115 -2.55 0.59 -13.60
N ARG A 116 -1.73 1.53 -13.08
CA ARG A 116 -1.57 2.89 -13.58
C ARG A 116 -0.33 3.07 -14.46
N GLY A 117 0.40 1.97 -14.71
CA GLY A 117 1.65 2.00 -15.48
C GLY A 117 2.77 2.74 -14.74
N ILE A 118 2.78 2.68 -13.40
CA ILE A 118 3.84 3.20 -12.55
C ILE A 118 4.70 2.02 -12.08
N ASN A 119 6.01 2.09 -12.36
CA ASN A 119 6.95 1.09 -11.88
C ASN A 119 7.37 1.42 -10.45
N LEU A 120 7.27 0.44 -9.56
CA LEU A 120 7.69 0.53 -8.16
C LEU A 120 8.92 -0.33 -7.95
N SER A 121 10.00 0.25 -7.44
CA SER A 121 11.24 -0.43 -7.08
C SER A 121 11.60 -0.20 -5.62
N ILE A 122 12.36 -1.12 -5.03
CA ILE A 122 12.78 -1.06 -3.63
C ILE A 122 14.30 -1.15 -3.58
N SER A 123 14.92 -0.19 -2.91
CA SER A 123 16.35 -0.23 -2.54
C SER A 123 16.45 -0.53 -1.05
N ARG A 124 17.08 -1.65 -0.72
CA ARG A 124 17.16 -2.16 0.66
C ARG A 124 18.45 -1.77 1.34
N SER A 125 18.39 -1.58 2.64
CA SER A 125 19.58 -1.50 3.49
C SER A 125 20.28 -2.86 3.58
N PRO A 126 21.62 -2.92 3.64
CA PRO A 126 22.33 -4.16 3.94
C PRO A 126 22.09 -4.66 5.38
N GLU A 127 21.67 -3.77 6.28
CA GLU A 127 21.39 -4.04 7.68
C GLU A 127 19.92 -3.81 7.99
N ARG A 128 19.38 -4.57 8.96
CA ARG A 128 18.00 -4.39 9.40
C ARG A 128 17.83 -3.03 10.06
N VAL A 129 16.79 -2.32 9.64
CA VAL A 129 16.45 -1.00 10.15
C VAL A 129 15.28 -1.11 11.12
N MET A 130 15.58 -1.02 12.41
CA MET A 130 14.61 -1.16 13.51
C MET A 130 14.20 0.20 14.07
N VAL A 131 12.91 0.38 14.37
CA VAL A 131 12.36 1.60 14.97
C VAL A 131 11.47 1.28 16.16
N SER A 132 11.45 2.16 17.15
CA SER A 132 10.64 2.02 18.37
C SER A 132 9.18 2.45 18.19
N TRP A 133 8.69 2.50 16.96
CA TRP A 133 7.29 2.82 16.65
C TRP A 133 6.45 1.56 16.52
N PRO A 134 5.17 1.61 16.95
CA PRO A 134 4.24 0.50 16.74
C PRO A 134 4.12 0.16 15.25
N ARG A 135 4.14 -1.12 14.93
CA ARG A 135 4.16 -1.62 13.55
C ARG A 135 3.01 -1.07 12.69
N HIS A 136 1.80 -1.06 13.22
CA HIS A 136 0.63 -0.54 12.49
C HIS A 136 0.79 0.94 12.12
N ILE A 137 1.41 1.75 13.00
CA ILE A 137 1.69 3.17 12.70
C ILE A 137 2.70 3.29 11.57
N VAL A 138 3.80 2.53 11.60
CA VAL A 138 4.80 2.50 10.53
C VAL A 138 4.14 2.12 9.21
N GLU A 139 3.33 1.06 9.20
CA GLU A 139 2.60 0.59 8.01
C GLU A 139 1.64 1.66 7.47
N ILE A 140 0.86 2.33 8.33
CA ILE A 140 -0.06 3.42 7.92
C ILE A 140 0.70 4.60 7.33
N VAL A 141 1.77 5.04 7.98
CA VAL A 141 2.61 6.15 7.50
C VAL A 141 3.19 5.83 6.12
N ILE A 142 3.78 4.66 5.95
CA ILE A 142 4.34 4.22 4.65
C ILE A 142 3.23 4.14 3.59
N ALA A 143 2.05 3.60 3.92
CA ALA A 143 0.93 3.51 2.99
C ALA A 143 0.48 4.89 2.51
N GLN A 144 0.34 5.87 3.41
CA GLN A 144 -0.02 7.24 3.05
C GLN A 144 1.03 7.91 2.16
N CYS A 145 2.31 7.68 2.44
CA CYS A 145 3.41 8.17 1.62
C CYS A 145 3.37 7.58 0.20
N LEU A 146 3.14 6.27 0.08
CA LEU A 146 3.00 5.59 -1.22
C LEU A 146 1.77 6.09 -1.99
N ILE A 147 0.62 6.25 -1.33
CA ILE A 147 -0.59 6.80 -1.95
C ILE A 147 -0.34 8.22 -2.46
N TYR A 148 0.36 9.05 -1.69
CA TYR A 148 0.74 10.39 -2.11
C TYR A 148 1.62 10.36 -3.37
N ALA A 149 2.72 9.60 -3.37
CA ALA A 149 3.63 9.47 -4.49
C ALA A 149 2.91 8.97 -5.76
N ARG A 150 2.04 7.97 -5.63
CA ARG A 150 1.21 7.46 -6.73
C ARG A 150 0.30 8.54 -7.32
N ASN A 151 -0.44 9.25 -6.48
CA ASN A 151 -1.37 10.28 -6.94
C ASN A 151 -0.62 11.45 -7.60
N ARG A 152 0.54 11.83 -7.07
CA ARG A 152 1.41 12.84 -7.68
C ARG A 152 1.84 12.42 -9.08
N LEU A 153 2.37 11.21 -9.23
CA LEU A 153 2.80 10.68 -10.52
C LEU A 153 1.65 10.52 -11.52
N GLU A 154 0.47 10.12 -11.07
CA GLU A 154 -0.70 10.05 -11.94
C GLU A 154 -1.07 11.42 -12.49
N THR A 155 -0.98 12.47 -11.66
CA THR A 155 -1.20 13.86 -12.10
C THR A 155 -0.13 14.30 -13.09
N LEU A 156 1.15 14.05 -12.81
CA LEU A 156 2.26 14.38 -13.70
C LEU A 156 2.13 13.67 -15.06
N LYS A 157 1.76 12.39 -15.04
CA LYS A 157 1.54 11.59 -16.24
C LYS A 157 0.42 12.18 -17.12
N ARG A 158 -0.72 12.50 -16.52
CA ARG A 158 -1.84 13.14 -17.25
C ARG A 158 -1.46 14.47 -17.88
N CYS A 159 -0.67 15.29 -17.16
CA CYS A 159 -0.18 16.57 -17.69
C CYS A 159 0.76 16.37 -18.89
N ALA A 160 1.70 15.42 -18.79
CA ALA A 160 2.61 15.11 -19.88
C ALA A 160 1.89 14.55 -21.12
N GLU A 161 0.94 13.64 -20.93
CA GLU A 161 0.12 13.08 -22.00
C GLU A 161 -0.72 14.18 -22.69
N SER A 162 -1.24 15.16 -21.94
CA SER A 162 -1.95 16.31 -22.50
C SER A 162 -1.06 17.20 -23.37
N SER A 163 0.24 17.21 -23.11
CA SER A 163 1.26 17.94 -23.89
C SER A 163 1.85 17.11 -25.03
N GLY A 164 1.32 15.89 -25.27
CA GLY A 164 1.77 15.00 -26.34
C GLY A 164 3.05 14.21 -26.01
N ASN A 165 3.49 14.22 -24.76
CA ASN A 165 4.69 13.53 -24.30
C ASN A 165 4.37 12.16 -23.70
N SER A 166 5.16 11.15 -24.04
CA SER A 166 5.12 9.84 -23.39
C SER A 166 6.08 9.84 -22.20
N VAL A 167 5.58 9.45 -21.03
CA VAL A 167 6.34 9.53 -19.78
C VAL A 167 6.38 8.17 -19.10
N SER A 168 7.59 7.74 -18.70
CA SER A 168 7.80 6.58 -17.85
C SER A 168 7.77 6.99 -16.39
N CYS A 169 6.78 6.54 -15.64
CA CYS A 169 6.63 6.84 -14.22
C CYS A 169 7.30 5.74 -13.37
N ASN A 170 8.28 6.14 -12.58
CA ASN A 170 8.99 5.23 -11.68
C ASN A 170 9.00 5.82 -10.27
N VAL A 171 8.77 4.98 -9.26
CA VAL A 171 8.99 5.30 -7.84
C VAL A 171 10.04 4.34 -7.31
N ASN A 172 11.06 4.86 -6.66
CA ASN A 172 11.99 4.06 -5.90
C ASN A 172 11.78 4.31 -4.40
N VAL A 173 11.57 3.26 -3.64
CA VAL A 173 11.47 3.28 -2.18
C VAL A 173 12.80 2.83 -1.62
N SER A 174 13.49 3.70 -0.90
CA SER A 174 14.77 3.40 -0.26
C SER A 174 14.60 3.34 1.25
N VAL A 175 15.09 2.28 1.87
CA VAL A 175 15.17 2.15 3.33
C VAL A 175 16.63 2.22 3.73
N GLY A 176 16.93 3.01 4.73
CA GLY A 176 18.29 3.17 5.20
C GLY A 176 18.39 3.69 6.63
N GLN A 177 19.63 3.78 7.09
CA GLN A 177 19.96 4.34 8.41
C GLN A 177 21.17 5.25 8.33
N SER A 178 21.18 6.26 9.21
CA SER A 178 22.33 7.11 9.50
C SER A 178 22.76 6.94 10.96
N GLU A 179 23.79 7.65 11.38
CA GLU A 179 24.22 7.63 12.79
C GLU A 179 23.09 8.06 13.75
N ALA A 180 22.28 9.05 13.37
CA ALA A 180 21.26 9.67 14.22
C ALA A 180 19.82 9.20 13.94
N SER A 181 19.54 8.65 12.76
CA SER A 181 18.17 8.38 12.33
C SER A 181 18.06 7.20 11.36
N ASN A 182 16.88 6.64 11.30
CA ASN A 182 16.44 5.74 10.26
C ASN A 182 15.59 6.52 9.26
N PHE A 183 15.56 6.10 7.99
CA PHE A 183 14.78 6.80 6.99
C PHE A 183 14.12 5.85 5.99
N VAL A 184 12.97 6.30 5.48
CA VAL A 184 12.33 5.76 4.28
C VAL A 184 12.18 6.91 3.29
N GLU A 185 12.78 6.77 2.14
CA GLU A 185 12.71 7.78 1.07
C GLU A 185 11.98 7.20 -0.13
N MET A 186 11.12 8.01 -0.71
CA MET A 186 10.43 7.72 -1.96
C MET A 186 10.84 8.76 -2.98
N THR A 187 11.53 8.34 -4.01
CA THR A 187 12.01 9.22 -5.07
C THR A 187 11.29 8.93 -6.38
N TRP A 188 10.96 9.98 -7.12
CA TRP A 188 10.40 9.88 -8.47
C TRP A 188 10.92 11.02 -9.34
N GLN A 189 10.85 10.82 -10.65
CA GLN A 189 11.26 11.87 -11.58
C GLN A 189 10.13 12.87 -11.77
N GLU A 190 10.41 14.14 -11.52
CA GLU A 190 9.54 15.25 -11.91
C GLU A 190 9.91 15.72 -13.33
N TYR A 191 8.91 16.16 -14.07
CA TYR A 191 9.09 16.64 -15.44
C TYR A 191 9.03 18.18 -15.43
N PRO A 192 9.97 18.89 -16.10
CA PRO A 192 10.07 20.36 -16.05
C PRO A 192 8.79 21.08 -16.46
N GLU A 193 7.98 20.48 -17.32
CA GLU A 193 6.71 21.06 -17.78
C GLU A 193 5.63 21.10 -16.70
N ALA A 194 5.74 20.27 -15.67
CA ALA A 194 4.81 20.24 -14.55
C ALA A 194 5.15 21.31 -13.50
N SER A 195 6.38 21.82 -13.46
CA SER A 195 6.78 22.89 -12.54
C SER A 195 6.08 24.24 -12.81
N ASN A 196 5.61 24.45 -14.03
CA ASN A 196 4.82 25.64 -14.41
C ASN A 196 3.35 25.56 -13.95
N LEU A 197 2.85 24.38 -13.59
CA LEU A 197 1.50 24.18 -13.05
C LEU A 197 1.43 24.44 -11.53
N ASP A 198 2.56 24.35 -10.85
CA ASP A 198 2.64 24.55 -9.38
C ASP A 198 2.47 26.02 -8.96
N SER A 199 2.67 26.99 -9.85
CA SER A 199 2.58 28.40 -9.47
C SER A 199 1.14 28.93 -9.33
N SER A 200 0.15 28.28 -9.91
CA SER A 200 -1.27 28.66 -9.82
C SER A 200 -2.14 27.74 -8.97
N ASN A 201 -1.72 26.51 -8.76
CA ASN A 201 -2.32 25.57 -7.82
C ASN A 201 -1.31 25.33 -6.67
N ARG A 202 -1.37 26.13 -5.61
CA ARG A 202 -0.79 25.72 -4.33
C ARG A 202 -1.39 24.35 -4.02
N GLU A 203 -0.56 23.33 -4.15
CA GLU A 203 -0.96 21.95 -3.95
C GLU A 203 -1.63 21.85 -2.58
N ILE A 204 -2.96 21.75 -2.58
CA ILE A 204 -3.70 21.41 -1.36
C ILE A 204 -3.23 20.00 -1.05
N GLN A 205 -2.30 19.88 -0.11
CA GLN A 205 -1.81 18.57 0.31
C GLN A 205 -3.02 17.75 0.76
N PRO A 206 -3.17 16.51 0.28
CA PRO A 206 -4.28 15.66 0.71
C PRO A 206 -4.31 15.56 2.22
N ILE A 207 -5.51 15.63 2.81
CA ILE A 207 -5.72 15.56 4.27
C ILE A 207 -4.94 14.40 4.89
N GLY A 208 -4.88 13.25 4.19
CA GLY A 208 -4.14 12.08 4.65
C GLY A 208 -2.64 12.34 4.88
N ILE A 209 -1.96 13.10 4.01
CA ILE A 209 -0.53 13.40 4.19
C ILE A 209 -0.28 14.45 5.27
N ILE A 210 -1.20 15.37 5.48
CA ILE A 210 -1.12 16.38 6.55
C ILE A 210 -1.22 15.68 7.91
N SER A 211 -2.24 14.84 8.11
CA SER A 211 -2.40 14.09 9.37
C SER A 211 -1.26 13.09 9.61
N THR A 212 -0.71 12.51 8.53
CA THR A 212 0.48 11.66 8.61
C THR A 212 1.69 12.44 9.12
N ARG A 213 1.92 13.66 8.61
CA ARG A 213 3.02 14.53 9.07
C ARG A 213 2.88 14.84 10.57
N GLU A 214 1.69 15.18 11.02
CA GLU A 214 1.41 15.43 12.44
C GLU A 214 1.66 14.19 13.31
N THR A 215 1.22 13.02 12.87
CA THR A 215 1.47 11.75 13.56
C THR A 215 2.97 11.48 13.67
N VAL A 216 3.73 11.63 12.58
CA VAL A 216 5.18 11.45 12.53
C VAL A 216 5.89 12.42 13.48
N MET A 217 5.52 13.69 13.48
CA MET A 217 6.09 14.70 14.39
C MET A 217 5.81 14.38 15.85
N ASN A 218 4.61 13.92 16.20
CA ASN A 218 4.23 13.53 17.56
C ASN A 218 5.02 12.32 18.06
N LEU A 219 5.50 11.47 17.16
CA LEU A 219 6.36 10.31 17.47
C LEU A 219 7.86 10.65 17.42
N GLY A 220 8.21 11.93 17.30
CA GLY A 220 9.60 12.38 17.28
C GLY A 220 10.30 12.20 15.94
N GLY A 221 9.56 11.93 14.86
CA GLY A 221 10.07 11.84 13.49
C GLY A 221 9.88 13.14 12.70
N ASN A 222 10.21 13.08 11.43
CA ASN A 222 9.98 14.18 10.47
C ASN A 222 9.55 13.62 9.11
N LEU A 223 8.59 14.28 8.46
CA LEU A 223 8.13 13.96 7.13
C LEU A 223 8.26 15.19 6.24
N THR A 224 9.15 15.12 5.28
CA THR A 224 9.38 16.18 4.30
C THR A 224 8.95 15.72 2.91
N ILE A 225 8.45 16.67 2.14
CA ILE A 225 8.06 16.48 0.75
C ILE A 225 8.64 17.64 -0.05
N ASP A 226 9.41 17.30 -1.04
CA ASP A 226 10.02 18.22 -1.99
C ASP A 226 9.82 17.69 -3.41
N SER A 227 10.25 18.44 -4.41
CA SER A 227 10.15 18.06 -5.83
C SER A 227 10.79 16.68 -6.07
N GLY A 228 9.98 15.67 -6.38
CA GLY A 228 10.44 14.32 -6.68
C GLY A 228 10.97 13.51 -5.49
N LEU A 229 10.85 14.01 -4.27
CA LEU A 229 11.33 13.35 -3.06
C LEU A 229 10.31 13.48 -1.92
N LEU A 230 10.00 12.35 -1.29
CA LEU A 230 9.36 12.28 0.01
C LEU A 230 10.32 11.56 0.97
N SER A 231 10.66 12.19 2.08
CA SER A 231 11.57 11.62 3.08
C SER A 231 10.87 11.54 4.43
N LEU A 232 10.76 10.32 4.95
CA LEU A 232 10.32 10.00 6.30
C LEU A 232 11.57 9.69 7.15
N ILE A 233 11.81 10.52 8.14
CA ILE A 233 12.91 10.36 9.08
C ILE A 233 12.34 9.94 10.43
N ILE A 234 12.90 8.89 11.01
CA ILE A 234 12.53 8.34 12.32
C ILE A 234 13.78 8.40 13.19
N ASN A 235 13.74 9.20 14.24
CA ASN A 235 14.86 9.30 15.18
C ASN A 235 15.06 7.97 15.92
N LYS A 236 16.33 7.65 16.21
CA LYS A 236 16.71 6.46 16.98
C LYS A 236 16.40 6.59 18.45
#